data_5b58c8db056f188dbb862169f85bee99
#
_entry.id   5b58c8db056f188dbb862169f85bee99
#
_cell.length_a   1.000
_cell.length_b   1.000
_cell.length_c   1.000
_cell.angle_alpha   90.00
_cell.angle_beta   90.00
_cell.angle_gamma   90.00
#
_symmetry.space_group_name_H-M   'P 1'
#
loop_
_entity.id
_entity.type
_entity.pdbx_description
1 polymer ?
#
loop_
_entity_poly.entity_id
_entity_poly.type
_entity_poly.pdbx_seq_one_letter_code
_entity_poly.pdbx_strand_id
1 'polypeptide(L)'
;MGISEIYIVKRDGKRAPFSLEKIKRAISKAFLSVGGYATDDDLTSVLSRVHISDGMNVEEIQNQVEVALMAERYFAVAKSYMLNRQKHTEEREDREKLDFLIDYCDASNPASGSKYDANANVENKNIATLIGELPKQNFIRLNRRLLTDRIKEMYGKELSDKYLRLLKDHFIYKNDETSMANYCASITMYPWLLNGTLSVGGNSTRPTNLKSFCGGFVNMVFIVSSMLSGACATPEFLMYMNYFIGLEYGQDYYKHPDKLADLSLKQRSIDKIITDCFEQIVYSINQPTGARNFQAVF
;
A
#
# COMPACT_ATOMS: atom_id res chain seq x y z
N MET A 1 -0.19 27.19 48.48
CA MET A 1 0.55 26.56 47.38
C MET A 1 -0.47 25.83 46.53
N GLY A 2 -0.74 26.32 45.31
CA GLY A 2 -1.67 25.68 44.41
C GLY A 2 -1.17 24.30 44.03
N ILE A 3 -2.04 23.29 44.15
CA ILE A 3 -1.78 21.94 43.63
C ILE A 3 -1.65 22.11 42.12
N SER A 4 -0.45 21.99 41.58
CA SER A 4 -0.24 22.04 40.15
C SER A 4 -0.96 20.83 39.56
N GLU A 5 -2.00 21.07 38.75
CA GLU A 5 -2.67 19.99 38.00
C GLU A 5 -1.64 19.27 37.12
N ILE A 6 -1.51 17.98 37.28
CA ILE A 6 -0.65 17.15 36.45
C ILE A 6 -1.37 16.87 35.14
N TYR A 7 -0.72 17.13 34.02
CA TYR A 7 -1.22 16.82 32.68
C TYR A 7 -0.45 15.65 32.07
N ILE A 8 -1.14 14.81 31.36
CA ILE A 8 -0.59 13.66 30.62
C ILE A 8 -0.77 13.83 29.12
N VAL A 9 0.08 13.21 28.35
CA VAL A 9 -0.01 13.17 26.89
C VAL A 9 -0.78 11.92 26.48
N LYS A 10 -1.92 12.12 25.82
CA LYS A 10 -2.70 11.05 25.21
C LYS A 10 -1.99 10.48 23.98
N ARG A 11 -2.48 9.33 23.45
CA ARG A 11 -1.97 8.69 22.24
C ARG A 11 -2.08 9.55 20.99
N ASP A 12 -3.07 10.45 20.94
CA ASP A 12 -3.26 11.44 19.86
C ASP A 12 -2.38 12.70 20.00
N GLY A 13 -1.44 12.69 20.94
CA GLY A 13 -0.55 13.81 21.24
C GLY A 13 -1.18 14.94 22.06
N LYS A 14 -2.48 14.90 22.35
CA LYS A 14 -3.17 15.95 23.12
C LYS A 14 -2.86 15.83 24.60
N ARG A 15 -2.70 16.97 25.25
CA ARG A 15 -2.57 17.05 26.72
C ARG A 15 -3.97 16.96 27.35
N ALA A 16 -4.06 16.21 28.45
CA ALA A 16 -5.28 16.10 29.24
C ALA A 16 -4.95 16.02 30.73
N PRO A 17 -5.84 16.49 31.62
CA PRO A 17 -5.62 16.38 33.05
C PRO A 17 -5.53 14.90 33.46
N PHE A 18 -4.59 14.62 34.34
CA PHE A 18 -4.42 13.29 34.90
C PHE A 18 -5.59 12.92 35.82
N SER A 19 -6.02 11.68 35.79
CA SER A 19 -7.08 11.16 36.67
C SER A 19 -6.70 9.80 37.24
N LEU A 20 -6.42 9.77 38.52
CA LEU A 20 -6.10 8.55 39.28
C LEU A 20 -7.25 7.55 39.25
N GLU A 21 -8.50 8.05 39.27
CA GLU A 21 -9.72 7.22 39.23
C GLU A 21 -9.81 6.36 37.95
N LYS A 22 -9.26 6.82 36.84
CA LYS A 22 -9.22 6.02 35.61
C LYS A 22 -8.30 4.82 35.76
N ILE A 23 -7.16 4.97 36.44
CA ILE A 23 -6.22 3.88 36.71
C ILE A 23 -6.84 2.89 37.69
N LYS A 24 -7.39 3.37 38.81
CA LYS A 24 -8.08 2.54 39.79
C LYS A 24 -9.16 1.68 39.13
N ARG A 25 -10.00 2.30 38.30
CA ARG A 25 -11.07 1.61 37.57
C ARG A 25 -10.50 0.54 36.62
N ALA A 26 -9.40 0.83 35.92
CA ALA A 26 -8.78 -0.15 35.03
C ALA A 26 -8.21 -1.35 35.78
N ILE A 27 -7.55 -1.11 36.93
CA ILE A 27 -7.05 -2.19 37.81
C ILE A 27 -8.24 -3.00 38.36
N SER A 28 -9.27 -2.36 38.89
CA SER A 28 -10.46 -3.05 39.44
C SER A 28 -11.15 -3.93 38.39
N LYS A 29 -11.25 -3.45 37.14
CA LYS A 29 -11.77 -4.27 36.04
C LYS A 29 -10.89 -5.51 35.76
N ALA A 30 -9.58 -5.39 35.86
CA ALA A 30 -8.69 -6.52 35.70
C ALA A 30 -8.82 -7.55 36.83
N PHE A 31 -9.04 -7.13 38.09
CA PHE A 31 -9.37 -8.02 39.20
C PHE A 31 -10.71 -8.76 38.97
N LEU A 32 -11.75 -8.03 38.57
CA LEU A 32 -13.05 -8.64 38.26
C LEU A 32 -12.97 -9.69 37.15
N SER A 33 -12.16 -9.46 36.13
CA SER A 33 -12.01 -10.39 34.99
C SER A 33 -11.38 -11.73 35.37
N VAL A 34 -10.63 -11.78 36.47
CA VAL A 34 -10.04 -13.01 37.00
C VAL A 34 -10.87 -13.63 38.16
N GLY A 35 -12.10 -13.13 38.39
CA GLY A 35 -13.00 -13.61 39.42
C GLY A 35 -12.74 -13.07 40.82
N GLY A 36 -11.89 -12.02 40.94
CA GLY A 36 -11.59 -11.34 42.22
C GLY A 36 -12.14 -9.92 42.27
N TYR A 37 -12.02 -9.29 43.45
CA TYR A 37 -12.30 -7.86 43.68
C TYR A 37 -11.06 -7.20 44.23
N ALA A 38 -10.73 -6.01 43.71
CA ALA A 38 -9.68 -5.19 44.28
C ALA A 38 -10.14 -4.54 45.58
N THR A 39 -9.42 -4.74 46.67
CA THR A 39 -9.64 -3.98 47.91
C THR A 39 -8.94 -2.62 47.80
N ASP A 40 -9.29 -1.69 48.71
CA ASP A 40 -8.61 -0.40 48.77
C ASP A 40 -7.10 -0.54 49.08
N ASP A 41 -6.75 -1.57 49.86
CA ASP A 41 -5.35 -1.89 50.16
C ASP A 41 -4.61 -2.39 48.93
N ASP A 42 -5.22 -3.26 48.11
CA ASP A 42 -4.65 -3.74 46.87
C ASP A 42 -4.38 -2.57 45.91
N LEU A 43 -5.36 -1.69 45.73
CA LEU A 43 -5.24 -0.51 44.89
C LEU A 43 -4.15 0.43 45.39
N THR A 44 -4.09 0.65 46.70
CA THR A 44 -3.07 1.53 47.31
C THR A 44 -1.67 0.94 47.15
N SER A 45 -1.52 -0.36 47.36
CA SER A 45 -0.24 -1.05 47.17
C SER A 45 0.27 -0.91 45.74
N VAL A 46 -0.55 -1.22 44.74
CA VAL A 46 -0.19 -1.12 43.31
C VAL A 46 0.12 0.36 42.95
N LEU A 47 -0.73 1.29 43.35
CA LEU A 47 -0.59 2.71 43.01
C LEU A 47 0.63 3.37 43.67
N SER A 48 1.06 2.91 44.83
CA SER A 48 2.28 3.41 45.50
C SER A 48 3.56 3.21 44.68
N ARG A 49 3.55 2.26 43.72
CA ARG A 49 4.66 1.95 42.81
C ARG A 49 4.57 2.69 41.46
N VAL A 50 3.48 3.39 41.22
CA VAL A 50 3.26 4.11 39.94
C VAL A 50 3.63 5.58 40.13
N HIS A 51 4.68 6.02 39.42
CA HIS A 51 5.15 7.40 39.50
C HIS A 51 4.61 8.20 38.31
N ILE A 52 3.88 9.27 38.61
CA ILE A 52 3.29 10.14 37.60
C ILE A 52 4.01 11.48 37.60
N SER A 53 4.48 11.92 36.44
CA SER A 53 5.06 13.25 36.22
C SER A 53 4.29 14.03 35.17
N ASP A 54 4.37 15.37 35.24
CA ASP A 54 3.73 16.22 34.24
C ASP A 54 4.31 15.93 32.83
N GLY A 55 3.44 15.83 31.84
CA GLY A 55 3.80 15.52 30.46
C GLY A 55 4.06 14.04 30.17
N MET A 56 3.88 13.12 31.14
CA MET A 56 4.08 11.68 30.94
C MET A 56 3.07 11.12 29.93
N ASN A 57 3.53 10.20 29.09
CA ASN A 57 2.69 9.52 28.11
C ASN A 57 1.79 8.46 28.78
N VAL A 58 0.56 8.33 28.32
CA VAL A 58 -0.40 7.29 28.79
C VAL A 58 0.18 5.90 28.68
N GLU A 59 0.97 5.58 27.66
CA GLU A 59 1.59 4.25 27.52
C GLU A 59 2.63 3.96 28.59
N GLU A 60 3.41 4.97 29.00
CA GLU A 60 4.37 4.85 30.09
C GLU A 60 3.67 4.59 31.43
N ILE A 61 2.56 5.28 31.69
CA ILE A 61 1.75 5.05 32.87
C ILE A 61 1.21 3.61 32.90
N GLN A 62 0.70 3.14 31.77
CA GLN A 62 0.21 1.75 31.66
C GLN A 62 1.30 0.70 31.89
N ASN A 63 2.51 0.95 31.34
CA ASN A 63 3.65 0.06 31.58
C ASN A 63 4.02 0.02 33.07
N GLN A 64 3.98 1.17 33.78
CA GLN A 64 4.23 1.19 35.22
C GLN A 64 3.19 0.43 36.01
N VAL A 65 1.90 0.52 35.63
CA VAL A 65 0.81 -0.25 36.26
C VAL A 65 1.02 -1.76 36.07
N GLU A 66 1.43 -2.20 34.88
CA GLU A 66 1.74 -3.60 34.59
C GLU A 66 2.88 -4.11 35.48
N VAL A 67 3.96 -3.34 35.56
CA VAL A 67 5.12 -3.68 36.43
C VAL A 67 4.72 -3.68 37.90
N ALA A 68 3.91 -2.72 38.35
CA ALA A 68 3.44 -2.63 39.72
C ALA A 68 2.57 -3.85 40.11
N LEU A 69 1.65 -4.27 39.24
CA LEU A 69 0.83 -5.47 39.43
C LEU A 69 1.68 -6.74 39.52
N MET A 70 2.73 -6.86 38.71
CA MET A 70 3.66 -7.98 38.80
C MET A 70 4.49 -7.95 40.10
N ALA A 71 4.95 -6.77 40.50
CA ALA A 71 5.75 -6.59 41.72
C ALA A 71 4.93 -6.95 42.99
N GLU A 72 3.63 -6.68 43.00
CA GLU A 72 2.69 -7.07 44.05
C GLU A 72 2.22 -8.53 43.91
N ARG A 73 2.79 -9.28 42.95
CA ARG A 73 2.48 -10.71 42.68
C ARG A 73 1.07 -11.00 42.19
N TYR A 74 0.34 -10.00 41.70
CA TYR A 74 -0.97 -10.17 41.07
C TYR A 74 -0.83 -10.62 39.61
N PHE A 75 -0.12 -11.72 39.35
CA PHE A 75 0.25 -12.17 38.00
C PHE A 75 -0.96 -12.42 37.07
N ALA A 76 -2.03 -13.03 37.61
CA ALA A 76 -3.26 -13.25 36.83
C ALA A 76 -3.93 -11.93 36.44
N VAL A 77 -3.97 -10.98 37.39
CA VAL A 77 -4.54 -9.63 37.15
C VAL A 77 -3.67 -8.85 36.17
N ALA A 78 -2.35 -8.89 36.32
CA ALA A 78 -1.42 -8.25 35.37
C ALA A 78 -1.61 -8.79 33.95
N LYS A 79 -1.70 -10.11 33.79
CA LYS A 79 -2.01 -10.74 32.51
C LYS A 79 -3.33 -10.26 31.92
N SER A 80 -4.39 -10.21 32.74
CA SER A 80 -5.69 -9.71 32.30
C SER A 80 -5.64 -8.23 31.91
N TYR A 81 -4.92 -7.42 32.68
CA TYR A 81 -4.72 -5.99 32.38
C TYR A 81 -4.04 -5.80 31.02
N MET A 82 -2.96 -6.54 30.74
CA MET A 82 -2.26 -6.52 29.46
C MET A 82 -3.15 -6.96 28.30
N LEU A 83 -3.92 -8.06 28.47
CA LEU A 83 -4.84 -8.54 27.44
C LEU A 83 -5.96 -7.54 27.14
N ASN A 84 -6.50 -6.88 28.16
CA ASN A 84 -7.49 -5.81 27.98
C ASN A 84 -6.89 -4.60 27.24
N ARG A 85 -5.68 -4.23 27.57
CA ARG A 85 -4.94 -3.16 26.86
C ARG A 85 -4.76 -3.52 25.38
N GLN A 86 -4.35 -4.74 25.09
CA GLN A 86 -4.19 -5.27 23.74
C GLN A 86 -5.52 -5.22 22.98
N LYS A 87 -6.59 -5.76 23.56
CA LYS A 87 -7.93 -5.74 22.96
C LYS A 87 -8.39 -4.31 22.61
N HIS A 88 -8.21 -3.36 23.52
CA HIS A 88 -8.57 -1.96 23.23
C HIS A 88 -7.66 -1.33 22.17
N THR A 89 -6.45 -1.82 21.98
CA THR A 89 -5.58 -1.39 20.88
C THR A 89 -6.11 -1.90 19.55
N GLU A 90 -6.44 -3.20 19.48
CA GLU A 90 -7.05 -3.82 18.30
C GLU A 90 -8.39 -3.16 17.92
N GLU A 91 -9.27 -2.91 18.91
CA GLU A 91 -10.55 -2.22 18.69
C GLU A 91 -10.39 -0.82 18.12
N ARG A 92 -9.31 -0.09 18.49
CA ARG A 92 -9.01 1.23 17.92
C ARG A 92 -8.48 1.14 16.51
N GLU A 93 -7.54 0.21 16.27
CA GLU A 93 -7.00 -0.03 14.92
C GLU A 93 -8.12 -0.43 13.94
N ASP A 94 -9.06 -1.24 14.40
CA ASP A 94 -10.21 -1.64 13.58
C ASP A 94 -11.18 -0.48 13.34
N ARG A 95 -11.36 0.38 14.34
CA ARG A 95 -12.17 1.61 14.18
C ARG A 95 -11.51 2.57 13.19
N GLU A 96 -10.20 2.80 13.28
CA GLU A 96 -9.45 3.65 12.34
C GLU A 96 -9.58 3.11 10.91
N LYS A 97 -9.51 1.79 10.72
CA LYS A 97 -9.74 1.15 9.41
C LYS A 97 -11.19 1.35 8.94
N LEU A 98 -12.16 1.21 9.84
CA LEU A 98 -13.57 1.41 9.52
C LEU A 98 -13.86 2.88 9.15
N ASP A 99 -13.34 3.83 9.91
CA ASP A 99 -13.47 5.26 9.62
C ASP A 99 -12.83 5.58 8.25
N PHE A 100 -11.66 5.01 7.96
CA PHE A 100 -11.04 5.12 6.64
C PHE A 100 -11.93 4.56 5.52
N LEU A 101 -12.57 3.40 5.73
CA LEU A 101 -13.49 2.78 4.78
C LEU A 101 -14.70 3.67 4.51
N ILE A 102 -15.29 4.21 5.57
CA ILE A 102 -16.45 5.12 5.46
C ILE A 102 -16.04 6.39 4.70
N ASP A 103 -14.96 7.04 5.10
CA ASP A 103 -14.44 8.22 4.42
C ASP A 103 -14.14 7.96 2.94
N TYR A 104 -13.58 6.77 2.63
CA TYR A 104 -13.30 6.38 1.26
C TYR A 104 -14.58 6.20 0.42
N CYS A 105 -15.60 5.59 1.01
CA CYS A 105 -16.90 5.37 0.33
C CYS A 105 -17.68 6.68 0.15
N ASP A 106 -17.66 7.54 1.17
CA ASP A 106 -18.46 8.78 1.21
C ASP A 106 -17.79 9.98 0.51
N ALA A 107 -16.49 9.89 0.21
CA ALA A 107 -15.78 10.98 -0.44
C ALA A 107 -16.39 11.30 -1.80
N SER A 108 -17.02 12.46 -1.92
CA SER A 108 -17.77 12.93 -3.09
C SER A 108 -16.89 13.46 -4.22
N ASN A 109 -15.60 13.67 -4.00
CA ASN A 109 -14.69 14.26 -4.97
C ASN A 109 -13.71 13.22 -5.53
N PRO A 110 -13.80 12.86 -6.81
CA PRO A 110 -12.85 11.95 -7.45
C PRO A 110 -11.40 12.45 -7.39
N ALA A 111 -11.20 13.77 -7.45
CA ALA A 111 -9.87 14.38 -7.33
C ALA A 111 -9.26 14.20 -5.92
N SER A 112 -10.03 13.79 -4.93
CA SER A 112 -9.52 13.43 -3.60
C SER A 112 -8.91 12.03 -3.55
N GLY A 113 -8.92 11.29 -4.65
CA GLY A 113 -8.20 10.01 -4.77
C GLY A 113 -6.76 10.09 -4.31
N SER A 114 -6.10 11.22 -4.58
CA SER A 114 -4.74 11.48 -4.12
C SER A 114 -4.59 11.62 -2.60
N LYS A 115 -5.65 11.85 -1.85
CA LYS A 115 -5.61 11.91 -0.38
C LYS A 115 -5.42 10.51 0.23
N TYR A 116 -5.94 9.49 -0.42
CA TYR A 116 -5.95 8.11 0.07
C TYR A 116 -5.08 7.17 -0.77
N ASP A 117 -4.80 7.53 -2.02
CA ASP A 117 -3.89 6.81 -2.89
C ASP A 117 -2.72 7.72 -3.29
N ALA A 118 -1.51 7.30 -2.99
CA ALA A 118 -0.29 8.00 -3.38
C ALA A 118 -0.04 7.97 -4.90
N ASN A 119 -0.77 7.14 -5.65
CA ASN A 119 -0.67 7.06 -7.09
C ASN A 119 -1.54 8.14 -7.75
N ALA A 120 -0.90 9.22 -8.23
CA ALA A 120 -1.57 10.34 -8.89
C ALA A 120 -2.33 9.97 -10.18
N ASN A 121 -2.12 8.76 -10.71
CA ASN A 121 -2.79 8.26 -11.91
C ASN A 121 -4.14 7.58 -11.61
N VAL A 122 -4.52 7.43 -10.35
CA VAL A 122 -5.80 6.82 -9.96
C VAL A 122 -6.83 7.92 -9.75
N GLU A 123 -7.66 8.13 -10.75
CA GLU A 123 -8.72 9.15 -10.72
C GLU A 123 -10.04 8.62 -10.17
N ASN A 124 -10.27 7.31 -10.28
CA ASN A 124 -11.53 6.70 -9.93
C ASN A 124 -11.40 5.74 -8.75
N LYS A 125 -12.31 5.87 -7.80
CA LYS A 125 -12.43 4.93 -6.68
C LYS A 125 -13.06 3.63 -7.18
N ASN A 126 -12.43 2.52 -6.82
CA ASN A 126 -13.01 1.21 -7.00
C ASN A 126 -12.60 0.27 -5.88
N ILE A 127 -13.25 -0.89 -5.83
CA ILE A 127 -13.00 -1.92 -4.80
C ILE A 127 -11.54 -2.39 -4.82
N ALA A 128 -10.90 -2.45 -5.97
CA ALA A 128 -9.52 -2.90 -6.07
C ALA A 128 -8.53 -1.88 -5.48
N THR A 129 -8.76 -0.59 -5.69
CA THR A 129 -7.99 0.48 -5.03
C THR A 129 -8.16 0.40 -3.52
N LEU A 130 -9.39 0.25 -3.04
CA LEU A 130 -9.70 0.11 -1.63
C LEU A 130 -9.00 -1.11 -1.00
N ILE A 131 -9.09 -2.29 -1.64
CA ILE A 131 -8.39 -3.50 -1.19
C ILE A 131 -6.87 -3.29 -1.19
N GLY A 132 -6.33 -2.50 -2.13
CA GLY A 132 -4.92 -2.15 -2.18
C GLY A 132 -4.46 -1.26 -1.02
N GLU A 133 -5.33 -0.36 -0.53
CA GLU A 133 -5.00 0.57 0.55
C GLU A 133 -4.97 -0.09 1.93
N LEU A 134 -5.93 -0.97 2.23
CA LEU A 134 -6.09 -1.60 3.54
C LEU A 134 -4.83 -2.34 4.06
N PRO A 135 -4.11 -3.14 3.26
CA PRO A 135 -2.95 -3.89 3.74
C PRO A 135 -1.63 -3.11 3.70
N LYS A 136 -1.60 -1.85 3.25
CA LYS A 136 -0.34 -1.08 3.07
C LYS A 136 0.55 -1.09 4.31
N GLN A 137 0.00 -0.87 5.50
CA GLN A 137 0.77 -0.87 6.74
C GLN A 137 1.40 -2.25 7.03
N ASN A 138 0.69 -3.33 6.74
CA ASN A 138 1.22 -4.67 6.86
C ASN A 138 2.35 -4.93 5.85
N PHE A 139 2.20 -4.45 4.62
CA PHE A 139 3.25 -4.58 3.60
C PHE A 139 4.50 -3.79 3.97
N ILE A 140 4.37 -2.58 4.48
CA ILE A 140 5.50 -1.79 5.00
C ILE A 140 6.25 -2.57 6.07
N ARG A 141 5.54 -3.12 7.06
CA ARG A 141 6.12 -3.91 8.14
C ARG A 141 6.85 -5.16 7.64
N LEU A 142 6.22 -5.91 6.74
CA LEU A 142 6.80 -7.13 6.15
C LEU A 142 8.02 -6.81 5.28
N ASN A 143 7.94 -5.76 4.48
CA ASN A 143 9.02 -5.31 3.61
C ASN A 143 10.25 -4.89 4.41
N ARG A 144 10.06 -4.11 5.49
CA ARG A 144 11.13 -3.71 6.41
C ARG A 144 11.75 -4.91 7.12
N ARG A 145 10.93 -5.87 7.56
CA ARG A 145 11.42 -7.09 8.18
C ARG A 145 12.24 -7.93 7.19
N LEU A 146 11.70 -8.18 6.00
CA LEU A 146 12.41 -8.95 4.97
C LEU A 146 13.78 -8.35 4.66
N LEU A 147 13.84 -7.02 4.47
CA LEU A 147 15.09 -6.33 4.14
C LEU A 147 16.06 -6.32 5.32
N THR A 148 15.60 -6.07 6.54
CA THR A 148 16.45 -6.14 7.74
C THR A 148 17.01 -7.54 7.96
N ASP A 149 16.21 -8.58 7.76
CA ASP A 149 16.68 -9.98 7.88
C ASP A 149 17.74 -10.27 6.81
N ARG A 150 17.57 -9.81 5.58
CA ARG A 150 18.58 -9.97 4.51
C ARG A 150 19.86 -9.18 4.78
N ILE A 151 19.76 -7.94 5.25
CA ILE A 151 20.94 -7.14 5.64
C ILE A 151 21.68 -7.83 6.79
N LYS A 152 20.94 -8.36 7.76
CA LYS A 152 21.52 -9.09 8.89
C LYS A 152 22.27 -10.35 8.44
N GLU A 153 21.70 -11.10 7.49
CA GLU A 153 22.31 -12.30 6.93
C GLU A 153 23.61 -11.98 6.18
N MET A 154 23.61 -10.91 5.36
CA MET A 154 24.74 -10.55 4.50
C MET A 154 25.83 -9.76 5.22
N TYR A 155 25.48 -8.89 6.17
CA TYR A 155 26.37 -7.87 6.74
C TYR A 155 26.37 -7.85 8.27
N GLY A 156 25.61 -8.73 8.92
CA GLY A 156 25.55 -8.83 10.38
C GLY A 156 24.49 -7.93 11.04
N LYS A 157 24.29 -8.20 12.33
CA LYS A 157 23.23 -7.56 13.13
C LYS A 157 23.42 -6.05 13.29
N GLU A 158 24.65 -5.61 13.52
CA GLU A 158 24.96 -4.20 13.78
C GLU A 158 24.53 -3.30 12.63
N LEU A 159 24.85 -3.70 11.37
CA LEU A 159 24.48 -2.93 10.20
C LEU A 159 22.95 -2.97 9.95
N SER A 160 22.32 -4.10 10.22
CA SER A 160 20.86 -4.24 10.15
C SER A 160 20.14 -3.31 11.12
N ASP A 161 20.60 -3.26 12.39
CA ASP A 161 20.04 -2.38 13.41
C ASP A 161 20.27 -0.88 13.07
N LYS A 162 21.46 -0.56 12.52
CA LYS A 162 21.77 0.80 12.04
C LYS A 162 20.86 1.21 10.88
N TYR A 163 20.68 0.34 9.90
CA TYR A 163 19.78 0.57 8.77
C TYR A 163 18.36 0.87 9.24
N LEU A 164 17.82 0.05 10.15
CA LEU A 164 16.47 0.21 10.66
C LEU A 164 16.31 1.53 11.45
N ARG A 165 17.31 1.94 12.22
CA ARG A 165 17.30 3.24 12.90
C ARG A 165 17.28 4.40 11.90
N LEU A 166 18.20 4.39 10.93
CA LEU A 166 18.26 5.44 9.90
C LEU A 166 16.96 5.57 9.10
N LEU A 167 16.28 4.45 8.84
CA LEU A 167 14.99 4.45 8.18
C LEU A 167 13.88 5.03 9.06
N LYS A 168 13.86 4.68 10.37
CA LYS A 168 12.88 5.22 11.33
C LYS A 168 13.08 6.70 11.61
N ASP A 169 14.33 7.13 11.68
CA ASP A 169 14.70 8.52 11.95
C ASP A 169 14.68 9.40 10.68
N HIS A 170 14.22 8.84 9.56
CA HIS A 170 14.09 9.51 8.26
C HIS A 170 15.42 10.05 7.67
N PHE A 171 16.56 9.50 8.05
CA PHE A 171 17.85 9.80 7.41
C PHE A 171 18.01 9.11 6.06
N ILE A 172 17.34 7.98 5.86
CA ILE A 172 17.24 7.28 4.58
C ILE A 172 15.77 7.04 4.26
N TYR A 173 15.49 6.98 2.97
CA TYR A 173 14.17 6.67 2.45
C TYR A 173 14.25 5.43 1.57
N LYS A 174 13.30 4.52 1.74
CA LYS A 174 13.11 3.37 0.86
C LYS A 174 11.78 3.54 0.12
N ASN A 175 11.86 3.55 -1.20
CA ASN A 175 10.66 3.60 -2.05
C ASN A 175 9.93 2.26 -2.05
N ASP A 176 8.65 2.26 -2.39
CA ASP A 176 7.81 1.09 -2.66
C ASP A 176 7.65 0.10 -1.50
N GLU A 177 7.68 0.61 -0.27
CA GLU A 177 7.43 -0.23 0.91
C GLU A 177 5.98 -0.72 1.03
N THR A 178 5.04 -0.06 0.35
CA THR A 178 3.60 -0.35 0.42
C THR A 178 3.16 -1.55 -0.41
N SER A 179 4.06 -2.15 -1.19
CA SER A 179 3.80 -3.31 -2.02
C SER A 179 4.91 -4.33 -1.92
N MET A 180 4.57 -5.62 -2.02
CA MET A 180 5.54 -6.71 -2.15
C MET A 180 5.83 -7.04 -3.62
N ALA A 181 5.14 -6.37 -4.57
CA ALA A 181 5.38 -6.47 -6.00
C ALA A 181 6.36 -5.38 -6.47
N ASN A 182 6.96 -5.59 -7.64
CA ASN A 182 7.71 -4.54 -8.31
C ASN A 182 6.80 -3.35 -8.59
N TYR A 183 7.31 -2.14 -8.37
CA TYR A 183 6.52 -0.94 -8.58
C TYR A 183 6.38 -0.62 -10.07
N CYS A 184 7.48 -0.36 -10.73
CA CYS A 184 7.54 -0.09 -12.17
C CYS A 184 8.54 -1.01 -12.84
N ALA A 185 8.29 -1.33 -14.11
CA ALA A 185 9.24 -2.06 -14.93
C ALA A 185 9.24 -1.55 -16.37
N SER A 186 10.42 -1.53 -16.97
CA SER A 186 10.56 -1.44 -18.42
C SER A 186 10.69 -2.85 -18.96
N ILE A 187 9.87 -3.20 -19.94
CA ILE A 187 9.86 -4.53 -20.55
C ILE A 187 10.35 -4.48 -21.99
N THR A 188 11.15 -5.49 -22.38
CA THR A 188 11.42 -5.74 -23.78
C THR A 188 10.29 -6.53 -24.42
N MET A 189 9.92 -6.16 -25.63
CA MET A 189 8.87 -6.84 -26.39
C MET A 189 9.38 -8.07 -27.14
N TYR A 190 10.69 -8.24 -27.23
CA TYR A 190 11.33 -9.30 -28.02
C TYR A 190 10.84 -10.72 -27.67
N PRO A 191 10.78 -11.15 -26.39
CA PRO A 191 10.28 -12.47 -26.05
C PRO A 191 8.82 -12.72 -26.48
N TRP A 192 7.98 -11.70 -26.38
CA TRP A 192 6.60 -11.77 -26.83
C TRP A 192 6.48 -11.91 -28.35
N LEU A 193 7.30 -11.18 -29.10
CA LEU A 193 7.32 -11.25 -30.58
C LEU A 193 7.78 -12.61 -31.08
N LEU A 194 8.60 -13.34 -30.31
CA LEU A 194 9.03 -14.70 -30.64
C LEU A 194 8.01 -15.75 -30.24
N ASN A 195 7.49 -15.69 -29.03
CA ASN A 195 6.79 -16.78 -28.36
C ASN A 195 5.30 -16.47 -28.08
N GLY A 196 4.81 -15.28 -28.44
CA GLY A 196 3.50 -14.83 -28.01
C GLY A 196 3.45 -14.54 -26.52
N THR A 197 2.26 -14.48 -25.92
CA THR A 197 2.08 -14.14 -24.51
C THR A 197 2.42 -15.25 -23.52
N LEU A 198 2.83 -16.45 -23.99
CA LEU A 198 3.24 -17.54 -23.12
C LEU A 198 4.35 -17.16 -22.14
N SER A 199 5.24 -16.26 -22.55
CA SER A 199 6.35 -15.79 -21.72
C SER A 199 5.92 -14.80 -20.61
N VAL A 200 4.72 -14.25 -20.70
CA VAL A 200 4.19 -13.24 -19.74
C VAL A 200 2.89 -13.68 -19.06
N GLY A 201 2.53 -14.95 -19.18
CA GLY A 201 1.37 -15.51 -18.48
C GLY A 201 0.05 -15.47 -19.25
N GLY A 202 0.09 -15.23 -20.56
CA GLY A 202 -1.07 -15.33 -21.45
C GLY A 202 -1.03 -16.56 -22.33
N ASN A 203 -2.02 -16.73 -23.19
CA ASN A 203 -2.13 -17.83 -24.13
C ASN A 203 -2.47 -17.32 -25.54
N SER A 204 -1.60 -16.53 -26.15
CA SER A 204 -1.73 -16.08 -27.53
C SER A 204 -0.45 -16.36 -28.33
N THR A 205 -0.60 -16.60 -29.62
CA THR A 205 0.49 -16.76 -30.56
C THR A 205 1.19 -15.42 -30.81
N ARG A 206 2.40 -15.50 -31.40
CA ARG A 206 3.15 -14.31 -31.84
C ARG A 206 2.34 -13.50 -32.87
N PRO A 207 2.46 -12.18 -32.88
CA PRO A 207 1.84 -11.35 -33.90
C PRO A 207 2.50 -11.58 -35.27
N THR A 208 1.69 -11.58 -36.32
CA THR A 208 2.15 -11.80 -37.71
C THR A 208 1.82 -10.65 -38.65
N ASN A 209 0.99 -9.70 -38.23
CA ASN A 209 0.56 -8.53 -39.00
C ASN A 209 0.29 -7.35 -38.07
N LEU A 210 0.08 -6.16 -38.62
CA LEU A 210 -0.13 -4.93 -37.84
C LEU A 210 -1.31 -5.05 -36.88
N LYS A 211 -2.43 -5.60 -37.30
CA LYS A 211 -3.63 -5.74 -36.46
C LYS A 211 -3.39 -6.67 -35.27
N SER A 212 -2.73 -7.83 -35.50
CA SER A 212 -2.40 -8.76 -34.42
C SER A 212 -1.34 -8.21 -33.48
N PHE A 213 -0.40 -7.39 -34.00
CA PHE A 213 0.56 -6.67 -33.16
C PHE A 213 -0.14 -5.66 -32.23
N CYS A 214 -1.01 -4.79 -32.77
CA CYS A 214 -1.72 -3.77 -31.97
C CYS A 214 -2.60 -4.40 -30.90
N GLY A 215 -3.42 -5.39 -31.24
CA GLY A 215 -4.27 -6.09 -30.29
C GLY A 215 -3.50 -6.87 -29.24
N GLY A 216 -2.45 -7.57 -29.66
CA GLY A 216 -1.57 -8.32 -28.76
C GLY A 216 -0.75 -7.42 -27.83
N PHE A 217 -0.32 -6.24 -28.32
CA PHE A 217 0.37 -5.24 -27.50
C PHE A 217 -0.50 -4.76 -26.34
N VAL A 218 -1.75 -4.38 -26.60
CA VAL A 218 -2.70 -3.96 -25.57
C VAL A 218 -2.87 -5.07 -24.51
N ASN A 219 -3.06 -6.31 -24.95
CA ASN A 219 -3.19 -7.45 -24.03
C ASN A 219 -1.91 -7.68 -23.21
N MET A 220 -0.73 -7.61 -23.83
CA MET A 220 0.55 -7.75 -23.15
C MET A 220 0.72 -6.66 -22.07
N VAL A 221 0.43 -5.41 -22.41
CA VAL A 221 0.51 -4.29 -21.46
C VAL A 221 -0.44 -4.53 -20.27
N PHE A 222 -1.67 -4.99 -20.49
CA PHE A 222 -2.60 -5.32 -19.41
C PHE A 222 -2.11 -6.47 -18.52
N ILE A 223 -1.56 -7.53 -19.11
CA ILE A 223 -1.01 -8.66 -18.35
C ILE A 223 0.14 -8.18 -17.48
N VAL A 224 1.12 -7.48 -18.06
CA VAL A 224 2.30 -7.03 -17.32
C VAL A 224 1.95 -5.97 -16.28
N SER A 225 1.10 -4.99 -16.61
CA SER A 225 0.68 -3.97 -15.65
C SER A 225 -0.09 -4.56 -14.46
N SER A 226 -0.77 -5.70 -14.65
CA SER A 226 -1.43 -6.40 -13.54
C SER A 226 -0.45 -7.00 -12.51
N MET A 227 0.82 -7.20 -12.91
CA MET A 227 1.89 -7.75 -12.06
C MET A 227 2.71 -6.66 -11.35
N LEU A 228 2.49 -5.38 -11.70
CA LEU A 228 3.22 -4.22 -11.17
C LEU A 228 2.32 -3.40 -10.26
N SER A 229 2.91 -2.71 -9.31
CA SER A 229 2.18 -1.77 -8.44
C SER A 229 2.02 -0.38 -9.06
N GLY A 230 2.86 -0.04 -10.03
CA GLY A 230 2.90 1.25 -10.72
C GLY A 230 2.79 1.08 -12.23
N ALA A 231 3.79 1.54 -12.97
CA ALA A 231 3.77 1.66 -14.42
C ALA A 231 4.56 0.55 -15.13
N CYS A 232 4.12 0.25 -16.36
CA CYS A 232 4.83 -0.59 -17.33
C CYS A 232 5.31 0.30 -18.48
N ALA A 233 6.61 0.34 -18.75
CA ALA A 233 7.20 1.03 -19.88
C ALA A 233 7.55 0.05 -21.01
N THR A 234 7.30 0.46 -22.26
CA THR A 234 7.58 -0.32 -23.47
C THR A 234 8.36 0.50 -24.48
N PRO A 235 9.67 0.74 -24.24
CA PRO A 235 10.48 1.69 -25.05
C PRO A 235 10.62 1.27 -26.52
N GLU A 236 10.42 0.00 -26.84
CA GLU A 236 10.56 -0.55 -28.19
C GLU A 236 9.28 -0.47 -29.04
N PHE A 237 8.17 0.04 -28.46
CA PHE A 237 6.85 0.00 -29.13
C PHE A 237 6.87 0.61 -30.52
N LEU A 238 7.36 1.84 -30.67
CA LEU A 238 7.38 2.54 -31.98
C LEU A 238 8.27 1.84 -33.00
N MET A 239 9.35 1.23 -32.56
CA MET A 239 10.26 0.47 -33.43
C MET A 239 9.54 -0.74 -34.03
N TYR A 240 8.86 -1.53 -33.21
CA TYR A 240 8.12 -2.70 -33.68
C TYR A 240 6.84 -2.32 -34.44
N MET A 241 6.16 -1.25 -34.04
CA MET A 241 5.05 -0.69 -34.80
C MET A 241 5.47 -0.36 -36.24
N ASN A 242 6.58 0.37 -36.40
CA ASN A 242 7.17 0.68 -37.71
C ASN A 242 7.53 -0.58 -38.49
N TYR A 243 8.07 -1.62 -37.83
CA TYR A 243 8.38 -2.90 -38.47
C TYR A 243 7.12 -3.57 -39.07
N PHE A 244 6.02 -3.67 -38.31
CA PHE A 244 4.79 -4.29 -38.79
C PHE A 244 4.09 -3.47 -39.86
N ILE A 245 4.15 -2.13 -39.79
CA ILE A 245 3.65 -1.27 -40.86
C ILE A 245 4.45 -1.51 -42.15
N GLY A 246 5.77 -1.51 -42.06
CA GLY A 246 6.65 -1.73 -43.19
C GLY A 246 6.50 -3.15 -43.80
N LEU A 247 6.19 -4.16 -42.96
CA LEU A 247 5.93 -5.50 -43.41
C LEU A 247 4.66 -5.61 -44.28
N GLU A 248 3.63 -4.83 -43.92
CA GLU A 248 2.31 -4.90 -44.53
C GLU A 248 2.18 -3.93 -45.74
N TYR A 249 2.79 -2.73 -45.65
CA TYR A 249 2.61 -1.66 -46.65
C TYR A 249 3.90 -1.28 -47.41
N GLY A 250 5.03 -1.89 -47.09
CA GLY A 250 6.34 -1.59 -47.65
C GLY A 250 7.15 -0.65 -46.77
N GLN A 251 8.50 -0.74 -46.86
CA GLN A 251 9.42 0.03 -46.01
C GLN A 251 9.37 1.55 -46.23
N ASP A 252 8.84 2.01 -47.34
CA ASP A 252 8.71 3.40 -47.76
C ASP A 252 7.25 3.91 -47.66
N TYR A 253 6.40 3.24 -46.89
CA TYR A 253 4.98 3.58 -46.70
C TYR A 253 4.76 5.07 -46.35
N TYR A 254 5.67 5.66 -45.61
CA TYR A 254 5.64 7.06 -45.19
C TYR A 254 5.75 8.06 -46.34
N LYS A 255 6.26 7.63 -47.51
CA LYS A 255 6.30 8.46 -48.74
C LYS A 255 4.98 8.48 -49.48
N HIS A 256 4.08 7.58 -49.17
CA HIS A 256 2.80 7.37 -49.87
C HIS A 256 1.65 7.25 -48.89
N PRO A 257 1.45 8.22 -47.98
CA PRO A 257 0.45 8.12 -46.92
C PRO A 257 -1.00 8.02 -47.44
N ASP A 258 -1.29 8.66 -48.57
CA ASP A 258 -2.62 8.69 -49.20
C ASP A 258 -2.94 7.43 -50.03
N LYS A 259 -1.98 6.53 -50.20
CA LYS A 259 -2.19 5.30 -50.97
C LYS A 259 -3.32 4.48 -50.31
N LEU A 260 -4.32 4.10 -51.09
CA LEU A 260 -5.41 3.25 -50.62
C LEU A 260 -4.87 1.82 -50.37
N ALA A 261 -5.05 1.37 -49.16
CA ALA A 261 -4.63 0.04 -48.71
C ALA A 261 -5.83 -0.86 -48.39
N ASP A 262 -6.97 -0.25 -48.04
CA ASP A 262 -8.19 -0.98 -47.80
C ASP A 262 -9.14 -0.74 -49.00
N LEU A 263 -9.31 -1.76 -49.83
CA LEU A 263 -10.19 -1.76 -51.00
C LEU A 263 -11.65 -2.12 -50.66
N SER A 264 -11.97 -2.24 -49.36
CA SER A 264 -13.35 -2.40 -48.89
C SER A 264 -14.18 -1.14 -49.21
N LEU A 265 -15.48 -1.23 -48.93
CA LEU A 265 -16.43 -0.08 -49.12
C LEU A 265 -15.97 1.22 -48.41
N LYS A 266 -15.07 1.14 -47.42
CA LYS A 266 -14.57 2.29 -46.66
C LYS A 266 -13.37 2.96 -47.29
N GLN A 267 -12.64 2.32 -48.20
CA GLN A 267 -11.50 2.84 -48.94
C GLN A 267 -10.53 3.69 -48.06
N ARG A 268 -9.85 3.05 -47.10
CA ARG A 268 -8.94 3.76 -46.19
C ARG A 268 -7.52 3.86 -46.76
N SER A 269 -6.90 5.02 -46.58
CA SER A 269 -5.49 5.22 -46.86
C SER A 269 -4.58 4.56 -45.80
N ILE A 270 -3.31 4.38 -46.13
CA ILE A 270 -2.31 3.84 -45.20
C ILE A 270 -2.27 4.70 -43.93
N ASP A 271 -2.20 6.01 -44.09
CA ASP A 271 -2.18 6.95 -42.97
C ASP A 271 -3.38 6.79 -42.04
N LYS A 272 -4.60 6.69 -42.63
CA LYS A 272 -5.82 6.50 -41.83
C LYS A 272 -5.82 5.16 -41.08
N ILE A 273 -5.30 4.10 -41.69
CA ILE A 273 -5.21 2.79 -41.01
C ILE A 273 -4.25 2.85 -39.84
N ILE A 274 -3.09 3.49 -40.02
CA ILE A 274 -2.10 3.67 -38.96
C ILE A 274 -2.68 4.50 -37.83
N THR A 275 -3.32 5.63 -38.16
CA THR A 275 -4.00 6.50 -37.20
C THR A 275 -5.05 5.74 -36.39
N ASP A 276 -5.93 4.96 -37.07
CA ASP A 276 -6.95 4.14 -36.41
C ASP A 276 -6.33 3.10 -35.45
N CYS A 277 -5.17 2.52 -35.79
CA CYS A 277 -4.44 1.63 -34.90
C CYS A 277 -3.93 2.34 -33.64
N PHE A 278 -3.33 3.52 -33.79
CA PHE A 278 -2.87 4.31 -32.63
C PHE A 278 -4.05 4.77 -31.76
N GLU A 279 -5.11 5.31 -32.38
CA GLU A 279 -6.33 5.70 -31.67
C GLU A 279 -6.90 4.54 -30.84
N GLN A 280 -6.99 3.34 -31.45
CA GLN A 280 -7.47 2.15 -30.74
C GLN A 280 -6.57 1.75 -29.57
N ILE A 281 -5.24 1.79 -29.73
CA ILE A 281 -4.29 1.47 -28.66
C ILE A 281 -4.44 2.48 -27.53
N VAL A 282 -4.36 3.78 -27.81
CA VAL A 282 -4.47 4.84 -26.81
C VAL A 282 -5.82 4.76 -26.09
N TYR A 283 -6.91 4.60 -26.85
CA TYR A 283 -8.25 4.44 -26.27
C TYR A 283 -8.32 3.23 -25.33
N SER A 284 -7.78 2.08 -25.74
CA SER A 284 -7.83 0.86 -24.93
C SER A 284 -6.98 0.97 -23.65
N ILE A 285 -5.81 1.60 -23.74
CA ILE A 285 -4.89 1.72 -22.60
C ILE A 285 -5.35 2.78 -21.61
N ASN A 286 -6.00 3.85 -22.07
CA ASN A 286 -6.57 4.89 -21.22
C ASN A 286 -7.85 4.47 -20.47
N GLN A 287 -8.41 3.31 -20.76
CA GLN A 287 -9.55 2.82 -20.01
C GLN A 287 -9.10 2.17 -18.69
N PRO A 288 -9.80 2.46 -17.58
CA PRO A 288 -9.59 1.72 -16.36
C PRO A 288 -9.94 0.25 -16.61
N THR A 289 -8.95 -0.62 -16.55
CA THR A 289 -9.15 -2.05 -16.82
C THR A 289 -8.71 -2.91 -15.67
N GLY A 290 -9.53 -3.94 -15.40
CA GLY A 290 -9.22 -4.96 -14.40
C GLY A 290 -9.19 -4.48 -12.96
N ALA A 291 -8.61 -5.29 -12.12
CA ALA A 291 -8.67 -5.17 -10.66
C ALA A 291 -7.90 -3.97 -10.08
N ARG A 292 -7.12 -3.23 -10.85
CA ARG A 292 -6.26 -2.17 -10.30
C ARG A 292 -6.61 -0.75 -10.73
N ASN A 293 -7.50 -0.56 -11.68
CA ASN A 293 -7.88 0.77 -12.16
C ASN A 293 -6.68 1.65 -12.61
N PHE A 294 -5.56 1.04 -12.99
CA PHE A 294 -4.39 1.74 -13.47
C PHE A 294 -4.49 1.98 -14.97
N GLN A 295 -4.21 3.21 -15.36
CA GLN A 295 -3.82 3.49 -16.73
C GLN A 295 -2.46 2.85 -16.97
N ALA A 296 -2.33 2.09 -18.04
CA ALA A 296 -1.02 1.65 -18.47
C ALA A 296 -0.25 2.88 -19.00
N VAL A 297 0.88 3.19 -18.38
CA VAL A 297 1.80 4.23 -18.86
C VAL A 297 2.86 3.55 -19.71
N PHE A 298 3.03 3.99 -20.94
CA PHE A 298 4.03 3.48 -21.88
C PHE A 298 4.83 4.64 -22.50
#